data_ae03016d52a6a782cc5c54adc681d57e
#
_entry.id   ae03016d52a6a782cc5c54adc681d57e
#
_cell.length_a   1.000
_cell.length_b   1.000
_cell.length_c   1.000
_cell.angle_alpha   90.00
_cell.angle_beta   90.00
_cell.angle_gamma   90.00
#
_symmetry.space_group_name_H-M   'P 1'
#
loop_
_entity.id
_entity.type
_entity.pdbx_description
1 polymer ?
#
loop_
_entity_poly.entity_id
_entity_poly.type
_entity_poly.pdbx_seq_one_letter_code
_entity_poly.pdbx_strand_id
1 'polypeptide(L)'
;MEEKQITLQIDGHFITVPEGSTTLEAACKIGINRPTLCHIDLKGTCIKNNPASCRICVVEVAGRRNLAPACATRCTEGMVVKTSTLRVMNARKVVAELILSDHPNDCLTCPKCGNCELQTLALRFNIREMPFNGGELSPRKREVTSSIVRNMDKCIFCRRCESVCNDVQTVGALGAIRRGFNTTIAPAFDRMMKDSECTYCGQCVAVCPVGALTERDYTNRLLDDLADPDKIVIVQTAPAVRAAL
;
A
#
# COMPACT_ATOMS: atom_id res chain seq x y z
N MET A 1 33.76 -9.50 -0.41
CA MET A 1 33.85 -8.18 -1.09
C MET A 1 33.23 -7.19 -0.12
N GLU A 2 34.02 -6.23 0.37
CA GLU A 2 33.52 -5.17 1.22
C GLU A 2 32.52 -4.33 0.40
N GLU A 3 31.28 -4.20 0.89
CA GLU A 3 30.29 -3.33 0.26
C GLU A 3 30.76 -1.89 0.38
N LYS A 4 30.86 -1.20 -0.74
CA LYS A 4 31.24 0.21 -0.76
C LYS A 4 30.22 1.02 0.04
N GLN A 5 30.71 1.78 1.01
CA GLN A 5 29.91 2.64 1.88
C GLN A 5 29.80 4.05 1.30
N ILE A 6 28.66 4.67 1.49
CA ILE A 6 28.35 6.05 1.07
C ILE A 6 27.95 6.86 2.28
N THR A 7 28.51 8.05 2.45
CA THR A 7 28.15 8.99 3.51
C THR A 7 27.30 10.14 2.95
N LEU A 8 26.18 10.40 3.60
CA LEU A 8 25.25 11.48 3.23
C LEU A 8 24.72 12.18 4.47
N GLN A 9 24.07 13.31 4.26
CA GLN A 9 23.43 14.08 5.34
C GLN A 9 21.92 14.09 5.18
N ILE A 10 21.19 13.74 6.26
CA ILE A 10 19.71 13.80 6.31
C ILE A 10 19.28 14.64 7.49
N ASP A 11 18.56 15.72 7.25
CA ASP A 11 18.09 16.69 8.26
C ASP A 11 19.20 17.14 9.23
N GLY A 12 20.44 17.31 8.75
CA GLY A 12 21.60 17.71 9.53
C GLY A 12 22.41 16.56 10.14
N HIS A 13 21.91 15.31 10.10
CA HIS A 13 22.61 14.13 10.63
C HIS A 13 23.40 13.43 9.52
N PHE A 14 24.68 13.16 9.77
CA PHE A 14 25.50 12.34 8.89
C PHE A 14 25.19 10.85 9.11
N ILE A 15 25.07 10.13 8.01
CA ILE A 15 24.84 8.69 8.03
C ILE A 15 25.62 8.00 6.92
N THR A 16 26.17 6.83 7.25
CA THR A 16 26.85 5.96 6.29
C THR A 16 25.98 4.74 6.00
N VAL A 17 25.77 4.46 4.72
CA VAL A 17 24.94 3.36 4.23
C VAL A 17 25.65 2.64 3.08
N PRO A 18 25.33 1.35 2.83
CA PRO A 18 25.82 0.64 1.68
C PRO A 18 25.44 1.35 0.36
N GLU A 19 26.33 1.28 -0.64
CA GLU A 19 26.02 1.75 -2.00
C GLU A 19 24.76 1.05 -2.53
N GLY A 20 23.89 1.80 -3.19
CA GLY A 20 22.61 1.29 -3.67
C GLY A 20 21.45 1.41 -2.68
N SER A 21 21.70 1.79 -1.41
CA SER A 21 20.62 2.11 -0.47
C SER A 21 19.79 3.29 -0.95
N THR A 22 18.48 3.27 -0.63
CA THR A 22 17.58 4.38 -0.91
C THR A 22 17.63 5.42 0.20
N THR A 23 17.24 6.66 -0.10
CA THR A 23 17.13 7.72 0.91
C THR A 23 16.08 7.41 1.97
N LEU A 24 15.07 6.60 1.65
CA LEU A 24 14.09 6.11 2.61
C LEU A 24 14.75 5.16 3.63
N GLU A 25 15.52 4.19 3.16
CA GLU A 25 16.25 3.26 4.02
C GLU A 25 17.27 3.97 4.91
N ALA A 26 18.01 4.92 4.34
CA ALA A 26 18.94 5.75 5.09
C ALA A 26 18.22 6.55 6.20
N ALA A 27 17.10 7.18 5.90
CA ALA A 27 16.30 7.91 6.89
C ALA A 27 15.77 7.00 8.00
N CYS A 28 15.31 5.79 7.65
CA CYS A 28 14.82 4.81 8.64
C CYS A 28 15.93 4.37 9.61
N LYS A 29 17.18 4.22 9.15
CA LYS A 29 18.33 3.84 10.02
C LYS A 29 18.62 4.84 11.14
N ILE A 30 18.31 6.11 10.92
CA ILE A 30 18.46 7.19 11.95
C ILE A 30 17.14 7.49 12.66
N GLY A 31 16.14 6.60 12.60
CA GLY A 31 14.86 6.77 13.28
C GLY A 31 13.90 7.75 12.61
N ILE A 32 14.23 8.30 11.44
CA ILE A 32 13.37 9.20 10.70
C ILE A 32 12.35 8.40 9.89
N ASN A 33 11.19 8.15 10.46
CA ASN A 33 10.14 7.39 9.82
C ASN A 33 9.33 8.25 8.85
N ARG A 34 9.39 7.95 7.55
CA ARG A 34 8.68 8.68 6.49
C ARG A 34 7.43 7.92 6.07
N PRO A 35 6.30 8.63 5.84
CA PRO A 35 5.09 7.99 5.37
C PRO A 35 5.29 7.45 3.95
N THR A 36 4.74 6.28 3.70
CA THR A 36 4.69 5.63 2.37
C THR A 36 3.32 5.00 2.17
N LEU A 37 2.86 4.85 0.93
CA LEU A 37 1.66 4.08 0.60
C LEU A 37 1.93 2.99 -0.44
N CYS A 38 2.92 3.18 -1.31
CA CYS A 38 3.23 2.21 -2.37
C CYS A 38 4.45 1.33 -2.08
N HIS A 39 5.33 1.79 -1.19
CA HIS A 39 6.52 1.03 -0.82
C HIS A 39 6.18 -0.12 0.15
N ILE A 40 6.76 -1.29 -0.10
CA ILE A 40 6.75 -2.45 0.80
C ILE A 40 8.20 -2.84 1.10
N ASP A 41 8.46 -3.09 2.37
CA ASP A 41 9.65 -3.79 2.84
C ASP A 41 9.16 -5.00 3.64
N LEU A 42 9.25 -6.17 3.07
CA LEU A 42 8.93 -7.43 3.73
C LEU A 42 10.14 -7.87 4.55
N LYS A 43 10.20 -7.38 5.78
CA LYS A 43 11.27 -7.68 6.72
C LYS A 43 11.51 -9.18 6.83
N GLY A 44 12.78 -9.58 6.80
CA GLY A 44 13.18 -10.99 6.81
C GLY A 44 13.20 -11.66 5.43
N THR A 45 12.81 -10.95 4.39
CA THR A 45 12.99 -11.37 2.99
C THR A 45 13.84 -10.33 2.25
N CYS A 46 14.46 -10.73 1.13
CA CYS A 46 15.18 -9.78 0.28
C CYS A 46 14.23 -8.97 -0.63
N ILE A 47 12.92 -9.06 -0.40
CA ILE A 47 11.91 -8.52 -1.30
C ILE A 47 11.49 -7.15 -0.84
N LYS A 48 11.82 -6.15 -1.65
CA LYS A 48 11.41 -4.76 -1.52
C LYS A 48 10.89 -4.27 -2.85
N ASN A 49 9.79 -3.52 -2.83
CA ASN A 49 9.35 -2.81 -4.01
C ASN A 49 9.61 -1.30 -3.86
N ASN A 50 10.00 -0.66 -4.95
CA ASN A 50 10.24 0.79 -5.01
C ASN A 50 9.48 1.43 -6.18
N PRO A 51 8.13 1.32 -6.22
CA PRO A 51 7.34 1.73 -7.38
C PRO A 51 7.31 3.26 -7.57
N ALA A 52 7.60 4.04 -6.55
CA ALA A 52 7.60 5.51 -6.55
C ALA A 52 6.30 6.14 -7.10
N SER A 53 5.17 5.42 -7.06
CA SER A 53 3.91 5.84 -7.66
C SER A 53 3.11 6.81 -6.79
N CYS A 54 3.04 6.60 -5.48
CA CYS A 54 2.17 7.41 -4.60
C CYS A 54 2.71 8.81 -4.26
N ARG A 55 4.02 9.05 -4.37
CA ARG A 55 4.70 10.34 -4.05
C ARG A 55 4.54 10.84 -2.61
N ILE A 56 4.02 10.04 -1.68
CA ILE A 56 3.88 10.44 -0.26
C ILE A 56 5.24 10.55 0.43
N CYS A 57 6.25 9.79 0.00
CA CYS A 57 7.58 9.80 0.60
C CYS A 57 8.54 10.86 0.06
N VAL A 58 8.05 11.89 -0.67
CA VAL A 58 8.92 12.89 -1.28
C VAL A 58 9.79 13.62 -0.27
N VAL A 59 11.03 13.93 -0.68
CA VAL A 59 12.05 14.66 0.07
C VAL A 59 12.69 15.72 -0.81
N GLU A 60 13.30 16.70 -0.20
CA GLU A 60 14.09 17.72 -0.88
C GLU A 60 15.56 17.29 -0.88
N VAL A 61 16.17 17.27 -2.05
CA VAL A 61 17.58 16.97 -2.23
C VAL A 61 18.28 18.23 -2.71
N ALA A 62 19.34 18.63 -2.02
CA ALA A 62 20.10 19.82 -2.38
C ALA A 62 20.58 19.74 -3.84
N GLY A 63 20.48 20.85 -4.56
CA GLY A 63 20.82 20.93 -5.98
C GLY A 63 19.76 20.38 -6.95
N ARG A 64 18.67 19.78 -6.45
CA ARG A 64 17.55 19.34 -7.32
C ARG A 64 16.38 20.31 -7.28
N ARG A 65 15.89 20.69 -8.46
CA ARG A 65 14.70 21.55 -8.58
C ARG A 65 13.43 20.88 -8.06
N ASN A 66 13.26 19.59 -8.35
CA ASN A 66 12.06 18.83 -8.03
C ASN A 66 12.26 17.98 -6.77
N LEU A 67 11.18 17.80 -6.00
CA LEU A 67 11.15 16.84 -4.90
C LEU A 67 11.34 15.41 -5.43
N ALA A 68 12.13 14.62 -4.71
CA ALA A 68 12.49 13.26 -5.08
C ALA A 68 11.73 12.23 -4.22
N PRO A 69 11.24 11.11 -4.78
CA PRO A 69 10.61 10.04 -4.00
C PRO A 69 11.69 9.27 -3.23
N ALA A 70 11.67 9.34 -1.91
CA ALA A 70 12.70 8.72 -1.07
C ALA A 70 12.82 7.20 -1.27
N CYS A 71 11.70 6.51 -1.53
CA CYS A 71 11.70 5.05 -1.74
C CYS A 71 12.45 4.59 -2.99
N ALA A 72 12.66 5.47 -3.97
CA ALA A 72 13.34 5.12 -5.24
C ALA A 72 14.62 5.96 -5.49
N THR A 73 14.89 6.96 -4.67
CA THR A 73 16.07 7.80 -4.82
C THR A 73 17.27 7.12 -4.15
N ARG A 74 18.25 6.71 -4.94
CA ARG A 74 19.50 6.12 -4.46
C ARG A 74 20.37 7.17 -3.77
N CYS A 75 21.00 6.78 -2.66
CA CYS A 75 21.97 7.60 -1.97
C CYS A 75 23.23 7.78 -2.83
N THR A 76 23.82 8.96 -2.78
CA THR A 76 25.12 9.28 -3.39
C THR A 76 26.01 9.94 -2.36
N GLU A 77 27.32 9.84 -2.55
CA GLU A 77 28.30 10.48 -1.65
C GLU A 77 28.08 11.97 -1.54
N GLY A 78 28.09 12.50 -0.31
CA GLY A 78 27.91 13.91 -0.02
C GLY A 78 26.48 14.45 -0.25
N MET A 79 25.49 13.59 -0.55
CA MET A 79 24.10 14.01 -0.76
C MET A 79 23.54 14.67 0.50
N VAL A 80 22.86 15.83 0.34
CA VAL A 80 22.15 16.50 1.42
C VAL A 80 20.65 16.41 1.19
N VAL A 81 19.95 15.79 2.15
CA VAL A 81 18.49 15.53 2.08
C VAL A 81 17.78 16.24 3.22
N LYS A 82 16.69 16.92 2.90
CA LYS A 82 15.78 17.53 3.88
C LYS A 82 14.41 16.84 3.78
N THR A 83 13.93 16.34 4.91
CA THR A 83 12.72 15.51 4.92
C THR A 83 11.49 16.21 5.47
N SER A 84 11.64 17.39 6.08
CA SER A 84 10.57 18.09 6.83
C SER A 84 10.50 19.59 6.51
N THR A 85 10.94 20.03 5.32
CA THR A 85 10.75 21.43 4.91
C THR A 85 9.27 21.73 4.66
N LEU A 86 8.87 23.00 4.76
CA LEU A 86 7.50 23.45 4.47
C LEU A 86 7.06 22.99 3.06
N ARG A 87 7.97 23.06 2.09
CA ARG A 87 7.73 22.60 0.72
C ARG A 87 7.41 21.11 0.66
N VAL A 88 8.16 20.27 1.39
CA VAL A 88 7.94 18.83 1.47
C VAL A 88 6.63 18.52 2.16
N MET A 89 6.33 19.19 3.28
CA MET A 89 5.10 18.99 4.04
C MET A 89 3.87 19.34 3.21
N ASN A 90 3.87 20.49 2.54
CA ASN A 90 2.77 20.92 1.67
C ASN A 90 2.59 19.96 0.48
N ALA A 91 3.68 19.53 -0.16
CA ALA A 91 3.59 18.59 -1.27
C ALA A 91 2.97 17.26 -0.86
N ARG A 92 3.35 16.72 0.30
CA ARG A 92 2.75 15.47 0.84
C ARG A 92 1.26 15.63 1.15
N LYS A 93 0.88 16.77 1.74
CA LYS A 93 -0.52 17.08 2.04
C LYS A 93 -1.34 17.11 0.75
N VAL A 94 -0.91 17.89 -0.26
CA VAL A 94 -1.58 17.97 -1.56
C VAL A 94 -1.70 16.61 -2.23
N VAL A 95 -0.64 15.79 -2.20
CA VAL A 95 -0.69 14.43 -2.77
C VAL A 95 -1.70 13.55 -2.03
N ALA A 96 -1.77 13.63 -0.70
CA ALA A 96 -2.75 12.88 0.08
C ALA A 96 -4.19 13.35 -0.20
N GLU A 97 -4.41 14.66 -0.33
CA GLU A 97 -5.69 15.24 -0.73
C GLU A 97 -6.13 14.78 -2.12
N LEU A 98 -5.21 14.73 -3.09
CA LEU A 98 -5.49 14.20 -4.44
C LEU A 98 -5.85 12.71 -4.42
N ILE A 99 -5.18 11.89 -3.60
CA ILE A 99 -5.53 10.47 -3.44
C ILE A 99 -6.92 10.33 -2.82
N LEU A 100 -7.22 11.14 -1.80
CA LEU A 100 -8.51 11.13 -1.12
C LEU A 100 -9.65 11.65 -2.01
N SER A 101 -9.39 12.58 -2.92
CA SER A 101 -10.41 13.10 -3.84
C SER A 101 -10.97 12.06 -4.81
N ASP A 102 -10.20 11.01 -5.10
CA ASP A 102 -10.62 9.86 -5.94
C ASP A 102 -10.95 8.61 -5.09
N HIS A 103 -11.16 8.77 -3.78
CA HIS A 103 -11.44 7.67 -2.87
C HIS A 103 -12.82 7.85 -2.22
N PRO A 104 -13.66 6.80 -2.12
CA PRO A 104 -14.92 6.89 -1.40
C PRO A 104 -14.68 7.23 0.08
N ASN A 105 -15.39 8.22 0.59
CA ASN A 105 -15.25 8.68 1.98
C ASN A 105 -16.22 7.94 2.94
N ASP A 106 -16.50 6.66 2.66
CA ASP A 106 -17.40 5.77 3.41
C ASP A 106 -16.67 5.02 4.55
N CYS A 107 -15.75 5.69 5.23
CA CYS A 107 -14.85 5.07 6.21
C CYS A 107 -15.59 4.28 7.30
N LEU A 108 -16.73 4.78 7.80
CA LEU A 108 -17.48 4.13 8.88
C LEU A 108 -18.03 2.75 8.51
N THR A 109 -18.32 2.53 7.24
CA THR A 109 -18.80 1.24 6.72
C THR A 109 -17.72 0.43 6.01
N CYS A 110 -16.51 0.93 5.99
CA CYS A 110 -15.37 0.28 5.33
C CYS A 110 -14.79 -0.82 6.23
N PRO A 111 -14.60 -2.06 5.72
CA PRO A 111 -13.96 -3.14 6.50
C PRO A 111 -12.54 -2.82 7.00
N LYS A 112 -11.88 -1.81 6.40
CA LYS A 112 -10.52 -1.37 6.78
C LYS A 112 -10.55 -0.19 7.77
N CYS A 113 -11.71 0.24 8.26
CA CYS A 113 -11.83 1.34 9.23
C CYS A 113 -10.97 1.08 10.47
N GLY A 114 -10.24 2.10 10.92
CA GLY A 114 -9.32 1.99 12.05
C GLY A 114 -7.97 1.30 11.75
N ASN A 115 -7.85 0.59 10.62
CA ASN A 115 -6.62 -0.05 10.16
C ASN A 115 -6.32 0.28 8.69
N CYS A 116 -6.50 1.54 8.31
CA CYS A 116 -6.29 2.04 6.95
C CYS A 116 -5.14 3.04 6.92
N GLU A 117 -4.09 2.76 6.14
CA GLU A 117 -2.92 3.65 6.04
C GLU A 117 -3.30 5.03 5.46
N LEU A 118 -4.27 5.09 4.54
CA LEU A 118 -4.74 6.36 3.97
C LEU A 118 -5.48 7.20 5.01
N GLN A 119 -6.32 6.58 5.85
CA GLN A 119 -6.99 7.25 6.97
C GLN A 119 -5.98 7.80 7.98
N THR A 120 -4.96 7.01 8.31
CA THR A 120 -3.86 7.44 9.18
C THR A 120 -3.10 8.64 8.61
N LEU A 121 -2.87 8.67 7.29
CA LEU A 121 -2.23 9.83 6.62
C LEU A 121 -3.12 11.07 6.63
N ALA A 122 -4.42 10.91 6.40
CA ALA A 122 -5.38 12.03 6.47
C ALA A 122 -5.35 12.69 7.85
N LEU A 123 -5.34 11.88 8.91
CA LEU A 123 -5.19 12.37 10.29
C LEU A 123 -3.83 13.05 10.51
N ARG A 124 -2.75 12.43 10.07
CA ARG A 124 -1.38 12.95 10.23
C ARG A 124 -1.17 14.29 9.55
N PHE A 125 -1.77 14.52 8.39
CA PHE A 125 -1.68 15.77 7.64
C PHE A 125 -2.80 16.76 7.98
N ASN A 126 -3.64 16.43 8.96
CA ASN A 126 -4.79 17.22 9.36
C ASN A 126 -5.70 17.62 8.18
N ILE A 127 -5.99 16.64 7.30
CA ILE A 127 -6.90 16.85 6.17
C ILE A 127 -8.32 16.73 6.72
N ARG A 128 -9.08 17.82 6.67
CA ARG A 128 -10.47 17.92 7.16
C ARG A 128 -11.46 18.19 6.04
N GLU A 129 -10.97 18.76 4.96
CA GLU A 129 -11.74 19.15 3.80
C GLU A 129 -11.08 18.61 2.54
N MET A 130 -11.88 18.37 1.50
CA MET A 130 -11.41 17.97 0.18
C MET A 130 -11.38 19.20 -0.73
N PRO A 131 -10.22 19.84 -0.94
CA PRO A 131 -10.13 21.02 -1.80
C PRO A 131 -10.23 20.68 -3.29
N PHE A 132 -10.07 19.40 -3.64
CA PHE A 132 -10.11 18.94 -5.03
C PHE A 132 -11.41 18.17 -5.27
N ASN A 133 -12.12 18.56 -6.33
CA ASN A 133 -13.17 17.71 -6.89
C ASN A 133 -12.46 16.54 -7.59
N GLY A 134 -12.66 15.33 -7.10
CA GLY A 134 -12.18 14.12 -7.74
C GLY A 134 -12.73 14.02 -9.16
N GLY A 135 -12.05 13.31 -10.03
CA GLY A 135 -12.66 12.85 -11.26
C GLY A 135 -13.92 12.06 -10.91
N GLU A 136 -14.93 12.09 -11.75
CA GLU A 136 -16.06 11.20 -11.60
C GLU A 136 -15.51 9.79 -11.44
N LEU A 137 -15.72 9.19 -10.26
CA LEU A 137 -15.33 7.82 -9.98
C LEU A 137 -16.04 6.97 -11.04
N SER A 138 -15.32 6.60 -12.09
CA SER A 138 -15.82 5.56 -12.98
C SER A 138 -16.12 4.36 -12.10
N PRO A 139 -17.35 3.81 -12.07
CA PRO A 139 -17.69 2.67 -11.26
C PRO A 139 -16.73 1.54 -11.61
N ARG A 140 -15.81 1.28 -10.68
CA ARG A 140 -14.80 0.24 -10.85
C ARG A 140 -15.40 -1.09 -10.41
N LYS A 141 -14.86 -2.15 -10.93
CA LYS A 141 -15.39 -3.48 -10.68
C LYS A 141 -15.31 -3.86 -9.20
N ARG A 142 -16.48 -4.28 -8.67
CA ARG A 142 -16.54 -4.97 -7.38
C ARG A 142 -16.73 -6.45 -7.63
N GLU A 143 -15.94 -7.28 -6.96
CA GLU A 143 -15.98 -8.73 -7.06
C GLU A 143 -15.94 -9.35 -5.66
N VAL A 144 -16.81 -10.34 -5.44
CA VAL A 144 -16.83 -11.13 -4.20
C VAL A 144 -16.56 -12.57 -4.59
N THR A 145 -15.43 -13.10 -4.14
CA THR A 145 -15.08 -14.51 -4.32
C THR A 145 -15.41 -15.31 -3.06
N SER A 146 -14.98 -16.58 -3.02
CA SER A 146 -15.16 -17.42 -1.82
C SER A 146 -14.43 -16.89 -0.58
N SER A 147 -13.30 -16.19 -0.74
CA SER A 147 -12.45 -15.75 0.37
C SER A 147 -11.99 -14.30 0.29
N ILE A 148 -12.00 -13.69 -0.89
CA ILE A 148 -11.51 -12.33 -1.10
C ILE A 148 -12.62 -11.45 -1.68
N VAL A 149 -12.76 -10.25 -1.12
CA VAL A 149 -13.57 -9.16 -1.68
C VAL A 149 -12.62 -8.16 -2.33
N ARG A 150 -12.85 -7.89 -3.61
CA ARG A 150 -12.14 -6.88 -4.39
C ARG A 150 -13.09 -5.74 -4.73
N ASN A 151 -12.85 -4.56 -4.16
CA ASN A 151 -13.58 -3.33 -4.44
C ASN A 151 -12.63 -2.27 -4.98
N MET A 152 -12.60 -2.13 -6.30
CA MET A 152 -11.62 -1.25 -6.94
C MET A 152 -11.96 0.24 -6.85
N ASP A 153 -13.15 0.62 -6.39
CA ASP A 153 -13.47 2.01 -6.06
C ASP A 153 -12.58 2.54 -4.93
N LYS A 154 -12.17 1.64 -4.02
CA LYS A 154 -11.28 1.95 -2.90
C LYS A 154 -9.79 1.82 -3.24
N CYS A 155 -9.43 1.51 -4.48
CA CYS A 155 -8.04 1.31 -4.88
C CYS A 155 -7.31 2.63 -5.11
N ILE A 156 -6.16 2.79 -4.45
CA ILE A 156 -5.27 3.96 -4.59
C ILE A 156 -4.09 3.71 -5.55
N PHE A 157 -4.13 2.65 -6.33
CA PHE A 157 -3.11 2.27 -7.34
C PHE A 157 -1.68 2.18 -6.80
N CYS A 158 -1.52 1.79 -5.55
CA CYS A 158 -0.21 1.61 -4.93
C CYS A 158 0.58 0.42 -5.48
N ARG A 159 -0.07 -0.52 -6.15
CA ARG A 159 0.51 -1.73 -6.78
C ARG A 159 1.20 -2.69 -5.81
N ARG A 160 1.02 -2.57 -4.49
CA ARG A 160 1.58 -3.51 -3.51
C ARG A 160 1.10 -4.94 -3.77
N CYS A 161 -0.21 -5.12 -4.03
CA CYS A 161 -0.80 -6.43 -4.32
C CYS A 161 -0.23 -7.07 -5.57
N GLU A 162 0.06 -6.29 -6.61
CA GLU A 162 0.73 -6.74 -7.82
C GLU A 162 2.16 -7.20 -7.51
N SER A 163 2.97 -6.38 -6.81
CA SER A 163 4.33 -6.74 -6.44
C SER A 163 4.38 -8.02 -5.62
N VAL A 164 3.49 -8.19 -4.64
CA VAL A 164 3.46 -9.42 -3.84
C VAL A 164 3.02 -10.62 -4.65
N CYS A 165 2.02 -10.46 -5.53
CA CYS A 165 1.53 -11.54 -6.38
C CYS A 165 2.59 -12.01 -7.38
N ASN A 166 3.37 -11.08 -7.96
CA ASN A 166 4.37 -11.38 -8.97
C ASN A 166 5.71 -11.79 -8.35
N ASP A 167 6.23 -10.97 -7.43
CA ASP A 167 7.62 -11.08 -6.98
C ASP A 167 7.80 -12.01 -5.78
N VAL A 168 6.74 -12.15 -4.94
CA VAL A 168 6.78 -12.98 -3.73
C VAL A 168 6.11 -14.33 -3.96
N GLN A 169 4.85 -14.31 -4.42
CA GLN A 169 4.07 -15.53 -4.64
C GLN A 169 4.32 -16.17 -6.00
N THR A 170 4.90 -15.42 -6.93
CA THR A 170 5.21 -15.88 -8.32
C THR A 170 3.99 -16.40 -9.10
N VAL A 171 2.77 -16.04 -8.67
CA VAL A 171 1.50 -16.45 -9.28
C VAL A 171 1.16 -15.57 -10.49
N GLY A 172 1.45 -14.27 -10.41
CA GLY A 172 1.21 -13.34 -11.53
C GLY A 172 -0.26 -13.08 -11.86
N ALA A 173 -1.18 -13.35 -10.92
CA ALA A 173 -2.61 -13.21 -11.18
C ALA A 173 -3.10 -11.76 -11.24
N LEU A 174 -2.39 -10.81 -10.61
CA LEU A 174 -2.78 -9.40 -10.54
C LEU A 174 -1.77 -8.51 -11.25
N GLY A 175 -2.28 -7.57 -12.04
CA GLY A 175 -1.47 -6.54 -12.71
C GLY A 175 -2.27 -5.27 -12.93
N ALA A 176 -1.56 -4.16 -13.19
CA ALA A 176 -2.19 -2.93 -13.62
C ALA A 176 -2.62 -3.06 -15.08
N ILE A 177 -3.90 -2.91 -15.33
CA ILE A 177 -4.49 -2.91 -16.68
C ILE A 177 -5.08 -1.54 -17.01
N ARG A 178 -5.24 -1.24 -18.31
CA ARG A 178 -5.69 0.05 -18.84
C ARG A 178 -4.71 1.18 -18.47
N ARG A 179 -5.12 2.45 -18.62
CA ARG A 179 -4.29 3.63 -18.34
C ARG A 179 -5.13 4.84 -17.96
N GLY A 180 -4.48 5.86 -17.36
CA GLY A 180 -5.13 7.10 -16.92
C GLY A 180 -6.16 6.81 -15.83
N PHE A 181 -7.27 7.52 -15.84
CA PHE A 181 -8.36 7.34 -14.87
C PHE A 181 -9.03 5.95 -14.95
N ASN A 182 -8.90 5.26 -16.08
CA ASN A 182 -9.44 3.91 -16.26
C ASN A 182 -8.50 2.81 -15.74
N THR A 183 -7.34 3.16 -15.19
CA THR A 183 -6.42 2.17 -14.62
C THR A 183 -7.12 1.39 -13.51
N THR A 184 -6.94 0.08 -13.50
CA THR A 184 -7.39 -0.80 -12.41
C THR A 184 -6.38 -1.91 -12.19
N ILE A 185 -6.38 -2.49 -10.99
CA ILE A 185 -5.59 -3.68 -10.68
C ILE A 185 -6.51 -4.89 -10.81
N ALA A 186 -6.23 -5.74 -11.77
CA ALA A 186 -7.08 -6.89 -12.10
C ALA A 186 -6.26 -8.03 -12.69
N PRO A 187 -6.86 -9.23 -12.81
CA PRO A 187 -6.33 -10.27 -13.67
C PRO A 187 -6.30 -9.85 -15.14
N ALA A 188 -5.48 -10.54 -15.93
CA ALA A 188 -5.35 -10.29 -17.37
C ALA A 188 -6.74 -10.25 -18.06
N PHE A 189 -6.89 -9.32 -18.99
CA PHE A 189 -8.14 -9.07 -19.74
C PHE A 189 -9.35 -8.71 -18.86
N ASP A 190 -9.11 -8.17 -17.66
CA ASP A 190 -10.16 -7.82 -16.69
C ASP A 190 -11.09 -9.01 -16.33
N ARG A 191 -10.54 -10.22 -16.34
CA ARG A 191 -11.24 -11.42 -15.89
C ARG A 191 -11.59 -11.33 -14.40
N MET A 192 -12.50 -12.16 -13.95
CA MET A 192 -12.72 -12.33 -12.50
C MET A 192 -11.57 -13.14 -11.89
N MET A 193 -11.29 -12.92 -10.61
CA MET A 193 -10.23 -13.68 -9.91
C MET A 193 -10.49 -15.19 -9.95
N LYS A 194 -11.75 -15.61 -9.90
CA LYS A 194 -12.14 -17.02 -10.01
C LYS A 194 -11.82 -17.66 -11.37
N ASP A 195 -11.72 -16.84 -12.42
CA ASP A 195 -11.47 -17.27 -13.80
C ASP A 195 -10.01 -16.97 -14.22
N SER A 196 -9.13 -16.77 -13.23
CA SER A 196 -7.71 -16.47 -13.40
C SER A 196 -6.84 -17.49 -12.67
N GLU A 197 -5.52 -17.35 -12.82
CA GLU A 197 -4.51 -18.17 -12.14
C GLU A 197 -4.42 -17.92 -10.61
N CYS A 198 -5.38 -17.19 -10.03
CA CYS A 198 -5.36 -16.83 -8.61
C CYS A 198 -5.49 -18.06 -7.71
N THR A 199 -4.54 -18.26 -6.80
CA THR A 199 -4.52 -19.36 -5.83
C THR A 199 -5.24 -19.04 -4.51
N TYR A 200 -5.83 -17.86 -4.38
CA TYR A 200 -6.50 -17.35 -3.16
C TYR A 200 -5.61 -17.35 -1.91
N CYS A 201 -4.31 -17.19 -2.04
CA CYS A 201 -3.34 -17.17 -0.93
C CYS A 201 -3.53 -16.00 0.06
N GLY A 202 -4.31 -14.96 -0.28
CA GLY A 202 -4.60 -13.81 0.60
C GLY A 202 -3.48 -12.78 0.75
N GLN A 203 -2.28 -13.00 0.20
CA GLN A 203 -1.15 -12.07 0.39
C GLN A 203 -1.43 -10.67 -0.16
N CYS A 204 -2.21 -10.55 -1.23
CA CYS A 204 -2.66 -9.27 -1.77
C CYS A 204 -3.56 -8.49 -0.80
N VAL A 205 -4.35 -9.19 0.01
CA VAL A 205 -5.18 -8.61 1.08
C VAL A 205 -4.30 -8.10 2.21
N ALA A 206 -3.34 -8.92 2.65
CA ALA A 206 -2.43 -8.57 3.76
C ALA A 206 -1.64 -7.28 3.50
N VAL A 207 -1.22 -7.03 2.25
CA VAL A 207 -0.43 -5.84 1.90
C VAL A 207 -1.26 -4.65 1.42
N CYS A 208 -2.58 -4.79 1.27
CA CYS A 208 -3.43 -3.70 0.81
C CYS A 208 -3.53 -2.61 1.90
N PRO A 209 -3.09 -1.37 1.63
CA PRO A 209 -3.09 -0.30 2.63
C PRO A 209 -4.47 0.30 2.88
N VAL A 210 -5.46 -0.06 2.05
CA VAL A 210 -6.83 0.46 2.08
C VAL A 210 -7.85 -0.68 1.95
N GLY A 211 -9.14 -0.38 1.93
CA GLY A 211 -10.22 -1.37 1.82
C GLY A 211 -10.51 -1.88 0.41
N ALA A 212 -9.53 -1.82 -0.51
CA ALA A 212 -9.73 -2.30 -1.89
C ALA A 212 -9.70 -3.83 -2.00
N LEU A 213 -8.89 -4.49 -1.18
CA LEU A 213 -8.82 -5.94 -1.04
C LEU A 213 -9.00 -6.28 0.43
N THR A 214 -10.00 -7.08 0.73
CA THR A 214 -10.34 -7.53 2.08
C THR A 214 -10.72 -9.00 2.09
N GLU A 215 -10.69 -9.61 3.24
CA GLU A 215 -11.25 -10.93 3.48
C GLU A 215 -12.77 -10.89 3.29
N ARG A 216 -13.35 -11.98 2.82
CA ARG A 216 -14.79 -12.14 2.86
C ARG A 216 -15.22 -12.51 4.27
N ASP A 217 -16.02 -11.64 4.87
CA ASP A 217 -16.62 -11.86 6.20
C ASP A 217 -17.82 -12.81 6.09
N TYR A 218 -17.78 -13.89 6.84
CA TYR A 218 -18.85 -14.88 6.98
C TYR A 218 -19.50 -14.87 8.36
N THR A 219 -19.18 -13.89 9.21
CA THR A 219 -19.66 -13.85 10.61
C THR A 219 -21.17 -13.89 10.69
N ASN A 220 -21.88 -13.04 9.91
CA ASN A 220 -23.33 -13.02 9.93
C ASN A 220 -23.93 -14.36 9.50
N ARG A 221 -23.38 -14.99 8.46
CA ARG A 221 -23.83 -16.31 8.01
C ARG A 221 -23.64 -17.36 9.10
N LEU A 222 -22.50 -17.33 9.79
CA LEU A 222 -22.25 -18.25 10.91
C LEU A 222 -23.28 -18.02 12.05
N LEU A 223 -23.58 -16.76 12.37
CA LEU A 223 -24.58 -16.43 13.39
C LEU A 223 -25.98 -16.91 12.98
N ASP A 224 -26.36 -16.76 11.72
CA ASP A 224 -27.62 -17.28 11.20
C ASP A 224 -27.66 -18.81 11.28
N ASP A 225 -26.58 -19.49 10.90
CA ASP A 225 -26.49 -20.96 10.99
C ASP A 225 -26.51 -21.47 12.46
N LEU A 226 -25.92 -20.71 13.40
CA LEU A 226 -25.98 -21.03 14.85
C LEU A 226 -27.37 -20.80 15.45
N ALA A 227 -28.13 -19.86 14.92
CA ALA A 227 -29.49 -19.57 15.38
C ALA A 227 -30.54 -20.56 14.81
N ASP A 228 -30.20 -21.32 13.80
CA ASP A 228 -31.09 -22.28 13.14
C ASP A 228 -31.15 -23.61 13.93
N PRO A 229 -32.31 -23.96 14.53
CA PRO A 229 -32.43 -25.18 15.36
C PRO A 229 -32.28 -26.48 14.57
N ASP A 230 -32.44 -26.44 13.25
CA ASP A 230 -32.34 -27.58 12.36
C ASP A 230 -30.90 -27.85 11.89
N LYS A 231 -29.94 -26.99 12.29
CA LYS A 231 -28.54 -27.09 11.88
C LYS A 231 -27.60 -27.47 13.04
N ILE A 232 -26.67 -28.34 12.79
CA ILE A 232 -25.55 -28.63 13.67
C ILE A 232 -24.31 -27.95 13.10
N VAL A 233 -23.78 -26.95 13.83
CA VAL A 233 -22.58 -26.23 13.42
C VAL A 233 -21.35 -26.90 14.06
N ILE A 234 -20.43 -27.36 13.23
CA ILE A 234 -19.17 -27.97 13.64
C ILE A 234 -18.02 -27.04 13.25
N VAL A 235 -17.16 -26.67 14.21
CA VAL A 235 -15.98 -25.85 13.96
C VAL A 235 -14.75 -26.75 13.93
N GLN A 236 -14.02 -26.70 12.83
CA GLN A 236 -12.74 -27.37 12.67
C GLN A 236 -11.66 -26.36 12.25
N THR A 237 -10.61 -26.23 13.03
CA THR A 237 -9.46 -25.42 12.67
C THR A 237 -8.44 -26.23 11.87
N ALA A 238 -7.90 -25.65 10.80
CA ALA A 238 -6.78 -26.25 10.10
C ALA A 238 -5.54 -26.34 11.01
N PRO A 239 -4.69 -27.37 10.85
CA PRO A 239 -3.51 -27.54 11.71
C PRO A 239 -2.58 -26.34 11.75
N ALA A 240 -2.35 -25.68 10.62
CA ALA A 240 -1.52 -24.48 10.54
C ALA A 240 -2.11 -23.29 11.30
N VAL A 241 -3.43 -23.11 11.29
CA VAL A 241 -4.11 -22.05 12.06
C VAL A 241 -3.98 -22.33 13.56
N ARG A 242 -4.17 -23.59 13.97
CA ARG A 242 -4.02 -24.00 15.37
C ARG A 242 -2.59 -23.80 15.89
N ALA A 243 -1.59 -23.98 15.05
CA ALA A 243 -0.18 -23.77 15.42
C ALA A 243 0.20 -22.28 15.51
N ALA A 244 -0.56 -21.39 14.85
CA ALA A 244 -0.32 -19.95 14.82
C ALA A 244 -1.06 -19.18 15.94
N LEU A 245 -2.08 -19.80 16.56
CA LEU A 245 -2.85 -19.26 17.71
C LEU A 245 -2.20 -19.64 19.03
#